data_73c83f6bfc817e084453761818761678
#
_entry.id   73c83f6bfc817e084453761818761678
#
_cell.length_a   1.000
_cell.length_b   1.000
_cell.length_c   1.000
_cell.angle_alpha   90.00
_cell.angle_beta   90.00
_cell.angle_gamma   90.00
#
_symmetry.space_group_name_H-M   'P 1'
#
loop_
_entity.id
_entity.type
_entity.pdbx_description
1 polymer ?
#
loop_
_entity_poly.entity_id
_entity_poly.type
_entity_poly.pdbx_seq_one_letter_code
_entity_poly.pdbx_strand_id
1 'polypeptide(L)'
;MTEKRIAILSSLLSFLIIAGYGALSSYFSNNSLDLTAGEIIEFALLNMGTLIIPFVLACLPYLFVRPAAVTGSTLSVLLIFAITAVISASTTDPKSAAATWAIYIFWLLGSTIASLAIAVLKPKFFTASAMRSFLLSIVFALVVGFAIGLTISKLL
;
A
#
# COMPACT_ATOMS: atom_id res chain seq x y z
N MET A 1 -16.83 6.99 -14.19
CA MET A 1 -16.27 7.83 -13.10
C MET A 1 -15.07 8.59 -13.65
N THR A 2 -14.97 9.89 -13.39
CA THR A 2 -13.85 10.71 -13.87
C THR A 2 -12.61 10.49 -12.99
N GLU A 3 -11.41 10.73 -13.53
CA GLU A 3 -10.15 10.62 -12.77
C GLU A 3 -10.15 11.49 -11.51
N LYS A 4 -10.73 12.70 -11.61
CA LYS A 4 -10.89 13.62 -10.48
C LYS A 4 -11.67 13.02 -9.31
N ARG A 5 -12.79 12.33 -9.60
CA ARG A 5 -13.62 11.66 -8.58
C ARG A 5 -12.89 10.46 -7.95
N ILE A 6 -12.12 9.72 -8.75
CA ILE A 6 -11.30 8.61 -8.25
C ILE A 6 -10.22 9.15 -7.32
N ALA A 7 -9.52 10.22 -7.71
CA ALA A 7 -8.51 10.86 -6.89
C ALA A 7 -9.07 11.33 -5.54
N ILE A 8 -10.23 12.00 -5.52
CA ILE A 8 -10.88 12.44 -4.28
C ILE A 8 -11.25 11.25 -3.39
N LEU A 9 -11.89 10.22 -3.97
CA LEU A 9 -12.28 9.03 -3.21
C LEU A 9 -11.05 8.30 -2.63
N SER A 10 -10.01 8.13 -3.42
CA SER A 10 -8.79 7.48 -2.96
C SER A 10 -8.06 8.28 -1.89
N SER A 11 -8.08 9.62 -1.96
CA SER A 11 -7.53 10.48 -0.91
C SER A 11 -8.28 10.33 0.41
N LEU A 12 -9.62 10.28 0.37
CA LEU A 12 -10.44 10.04 1.56
C LEU A 12 -10.19 8.65 2.16
N LEU A 13 -10.12 7.61 1.31
CA LEU A 13 -9.80 6.26 1.77
C LEU A 13 -8.38 6.16 2.34
N SER A 14 -7.40 6.83 1.72
CA SER A 14 -6.03 6.90 2.24
C SER A 14 -5.99 7.55 3.63
N PHE A 15 -6.72 8.64 3.80
CA PHE A 15 -6.83 9.29 5.10
C PHE A 15 -7.44 8.37 6.17
N LEU A 16 -8.52 7.65 5.83
CA LEU A 16 -9.15 6.68 6.74
C LEU A 16 -8.20 5.53 7.11
N ILE A 17 -7.42 5.02 6.15
CA ILE A 17 -6.42 3.97 6.40
C ILE A 17 -5.35 4.47 7.36
N ILE A 18 -4.82 5.69 7.14
CA ILE A 18 -3.77 6.29 7.97
C ILE A 18 -4.29 6.56 9.38
N ALA A 19 -5.49 7.14 9.50
CA ALA A 19 -6.12 7.41 10.80
C ALA A 19 -6.41 6.12 11.58
N GLY A 20 -6.96 5.09 10.90
CA GLY A 20 -7.20 3.78 11.49
C GLY A 20 -5.92 3.09 11.95
N TYR A 21 -4.87 3.15 11.13
CA TYR A 21 -3.55 2.66 11.49
C TYR A 21 -2.99 3.38 12.73
N GLY A 22 -3.05 4.72 12.76
CA GLY A 22 -2.60 5.50 13.90
C GLY A 22 -3.31 5.11 15.20
N ALA A 23 -4.64 5.01 15.17
CA ALA A 23 -5.45 4.61 16.32
C ALA A 23 -5.13 3.19 16.80
N LEU A 24 -5.04 2.21 15.89
CA LEU A 24 -4.73 0.82 16.25
C LEU A 24 -3.30 0.66 16.77
N SER A 25 -2.33 1.32 16.15
CA SER A 25 -0.93 1.26 16.59
C SER A 25 -0.75 1.83 17.98
N SER A 26 -1.42 2.94 18.30
CA SER A 26 -1.39 3.50 19.64
C SER A 26 -2.11 2.62 20.67
N TYR A 27 -3.24 2.03 20.31
CA TYR A 27 -3.92 1.07 21.20
C TYR A 27 -3.00 -0.09 21.60
N PHE A 28 -2.27 -0.67 20.62
CA PHE A 28 -1.34 -1.77 20.91
C PHE A 28 -0.09 -1.31 21.66
N SER A 29 0.34 -0.06 21.50
CA SER A 29 1.52 0.48 22.21
C SER A 29 1.21 0.88 23.64
N ASN A 30 0.07 1.53 23.90
CA ASN A 30 -0.25 2.17 25.18
C ASN A 30 -1.41 1.50 25.93
N ASN A 31 -2.05 0.46 25.38
CA ASN A 31 -3.30 -0.12 25.89
C ASN A 31 -4.44 0.90 26.09
N SER A 32 -4.38 2.07 25.46
CA SER A 32 -5.37 3.12 25.54
C SER A 32 -5.62 3.77 24.18
N LEU A 33 -6.86 4.19 23.95
CA LEU A 33 -7.26 4.96 22.75
C LEU A 33 -7.20 6.48 22.97
N ASP A 34 -6.55 6.93 24.03
CA ASP A 34 -6.49 8.34 24.43
C ASP A 34 -5.52 9.17 23.56
N LEU A 35 -5.62 9.02 22.25
CA LEU A 35 -4.86 9.83 21.29
C LEU A 35 -5.60 11.12 20.98
N THR A 36 -4.91 12.22 21.13
CA THR A 36 -5.32 13.49 20.55
C THR A 36 -5.20 13.45 19.02
N ALA A 37 -6.04 14.22 18.32
CA ALA A 37 -5.94 14.35 16.86
C ALA A 37 -4.54 14.80 16.40
N GLY A 38 -3.82 15.60 17.22
CA GLY A 38 -2.45 16.03 16.96
C GLY A 38 -1.46 14.87 16.92
N GLU A 39 -1.51 13.96 17.89
CA GLU A 39 -0.64 12.79 17.95
C GLU A 39 -0.87 11.81 16.79
N ILE A 40 -2.12 11.65 16.36
CA ILE A 40 -2.44 10.84 15.18
C ILE A 40 -1.80 11.44 13.92
N ILE A 41 -1.89 12.77 13.76
CA ILE A 41 -1.30 13.47 12.61
C ILE A 41 0.23 13.39 12.64
N GLU A 42 0.86 13.63 13.79
CA GLU A 42 2.31 13.54 13.94
C GLU A 42 2.82 12.13 13.61
N PHE A 43 2.16 11.10 14.14
CA PHE A 43 2.48 9.72 13.85
C PHE A 43 2.32 9.37 12.37
N ALA A 44 1.25 9.85 11.73
CA ALA A 44 1.04 9.68 10.29
C ALA A 44 2.14 10.35 9.47
N LEU A 45 2.54 11.58 9.82
CA LEU A 45 3.60 12.31 9.13
C LEU A 45 4.96 11.63 9.27
N LEU A 46 5.31 11.15 10.46
CA LEU A 46 6.54 10.39 10.68
C LEU A 46 6.60 9.12 9.84
N ASN A 47 5.47 8.42 9.71
CA ASN A 47 5.40 7.19 8.91
C ASN A 47 5.31 7.46 7.41
N MET A 48 4.88 8.63 6.96
CA MET A 48 4.89 9.00 5.53
C MET A 48 6.29 8.96 4.92
N GLY A 49 7.32 9.31 5.68
CA GLY A 49 8.71 9.21 5.23
C GLY A 49 9.10 7.79 4.81
N THR A 50 8.67 6.80 5.57
CA THR A 50 8.95 5.38 5.28
C THR A 50 8.17 4.83 4.09
N LEU A 51 7.08 5.51 3.68
CA LEU A 51 6.26 5.13 2.53
C LEU A 51 6.77 5.68 1.20
N ILE A 52 7.72 6.63 1.20
CA ILE A 52 8.26 7.22 -0.04
C ILE A 52 8.85 6.14 -0.95
N ILE A 53 9.68 5.25 -0.41
CA ILE A 53 10.33 4.17 -1.18
C ILE A 53 9.29 3.21 -1.78
N PRO A 54 8.37 2.62 -0.99
CA PRO A 54 7.28 1.80 -1.54
C PRO A 54 6.45 2.51 -2.60
N PHE A 55 6.13 3.79 -2.40
CA PHE A 55 5.37 4.59 -3.36
C PHE A 55 6.14 4.75 -4.68
N VAL A 56 7.42 5.15 -4.63
CA VAL A 56 8.25 5.33 -5.83
C VAL A 56 8.36 4.02 -6.60
N LEU A 57 8.63 2.91 -5.92
CA LEU A 57 8.85 1.62 -6.57
C LEU A 57 7.55 1.02 -7.14
N ALA A 58 6.49 0.94 -6.36
CA ALA A 58 5.29 0.21 -6.74
C ALA A 58 4.21 1.06 -7.43
N CYS A 59 4.17 2.39 -7.21
CA CYS A 59 3.11 3.24 -7.73
C CYS A 59 3.56 4.12 -8.89
N LEU A 60 4.78 4.67 -8.84
CA LEU A 60 5.26 5.62 -9.84
C LEU A 60 5.26 5.06 -11.28
N PRO A 61 5.61 3.78 -11.55
CA PRO A 61 5.54 3.23 -12.89
C PRO A 61 4.16 3.34 -13.54
N TYR A 62 3.08 3.31 -12.76
CA TYR A 62 1.72 3.47 -13.28
C TYR A 62 1.43 4.86 -13.85
N LEU A 63 2.26 5.89 -13.57
CA LEU A 63 2.16 7.21 -14.24
C LEU A 63 2.28 7.09 -15.76
N PHE A 64 3.10 6.16 -16.25
CA PHE A 64 3.25 5.90 -17.67
C PHE A 64 2.06 5.19 -18.32
N VAL A 65 1.10 4.77 -17.49
CA VAL A 65 -0.14 4.10 -17.93
C VAL A 65 -1.32 5.04 -17.78
N ARG A 66 -1.66 5.43 -16.54
CA ARG A 66 -2.78 6.33 -16.26
C ARG A 66 -2.74 6.83 -14.81
N PRO A 67 -3.07 8.11 -14.53
CA PRO A 67 -3.11 8.64 -13.15
C PRO A 67 -4.01 7.84 -12.20
N ALA A 68 -5.17 7.36 -12.68
CA ALA A 68 -6.07 6.54 -11.88
C ALA A 68 -5.44 5.21 -11.42
N ALA A 69 -4.48 4.65 -12.15
CA ALA A 69 -3.77 3.45 -11.74
C ALA A 69 -2.79 3.74 -10.60
N VAL A 70 -2.17 4.91 -10.59
CA VAL A 70 -1.32 5.36 -9.47
C VAL A 70 -2.13 5.42 -8.19
N THR A 71 -3.33 6.02 -8.23
CA THR A 71 -4.17 6.14 -7.03
C THR A 71 -4.62 4.79 -6.47
N GLY A 72 -4.95 3.82 -7.33
CA GLY A 72 -5.28 2.46 -6.90
C GLY A 72 -4.10 1.71 -6.28
N SER A 73 -2.94 1.80 -6.91
CA SER A 73 -1.71 1.20 -6.36
C SER A 73 -1.30 1.85 -5.04
N THR A 74 -1.44 3.17 -4.91
CA THR A 74 -1.18 3.90 -3.65
C THR A 74 -2.05 3.39 -2.51
N LEU A 75 -3.36 3.19 -2.75
CA LEU A 75 -4.25 2.61 -1.75
C LEU A 75 -3.80 1.21 -1.32
N SER A 76 -3.36 0.39 -2.27
CA SER A 76 -2.85 -0.96 -1.97
C SER A 76 -1.59 -0.91 -1.11
N VAL A 77 -0.64 -0.03 -1.43
CA VAL A 77 0.59 0.16 -0.65
C VAL A 77 0.26 0.60 0.77
N LEU A 78 -0.59 1.61 0.94
CA LEU A 78 -1.00 2.10 2.25
C LEU A 78 -1.73 1.02 3.06
N LEU A 79 -2.64 0.28 2.44
CA LEU A 79 -3.40 -0.77 3.11
C LEU A 79 -2.50 -1.91 3.60
N ILE A 80 -1.63 -2.43 2.74
CA ILE A 80 -0.73 -3.53 3.12
C ILE A 80 0.29 -3.06 4.16
N PHE A 81 0.82 -1.84 4.03
CA PHE A 81 1.69 -1.26 5.05
C PHE A 81 0.97 -1.17 6.40
N ALA A 82 -0.25 -0.62 6.44
CA ALA A 82 -1.03 -0.48 7.67
C ALA A 82 -1.31 -1.85 8.33
N ILE A 83 -1.73 -2.84 7.53
CA ILE A 83 -1.97 -4.21 8.01
C ILE A 83 -0.68 -4.81 8.59
N THR A 84 0.43 -4.71 7.86
CA THR A 84 1.73 -5.23 8.30
C THR A 84 2.18 -4.60 9.61
N ALA A 85 2.06 -3.27 9.71
CA ALA A 85 2.46 -2.54 10.90
C ALA A 85 1.59 -2.87 12.12
N VAL A 86 0.26 -3.00 11.93
CA VAL A 86 -0.66 -3.41 13.02
C VAL A 86 -0.36 -4.84 13.49
N ILE A 87 -0.17 -5.79 12.57
CA ILE A 87 0.18 -7.17 12.92
C ILE A 87 1.53 -7.20 13.66
N SER A 88 2.53 -6.47 13.17
CA SER A 88 3.84 -6.39 13.80
C SER A 88 3.77 -5.78 15.20
N ALA A 89 2.96 -4.72 15.40
CA ALA A 89 2.76 -4.08 16.70
C ALA A 89 1.98 -4.95 17.69
N SER A 90 1.04 -5.78 17.20
CA SER A 90 0.27 -6.70 18.04
C SER A 90 1.02 -7.95 18.47
N THR A 91 2.21 -8.18 17.89
CA THR A 91 3.02 -9.39 18.13
C THR A 91 4.08 -9.12 19.18
N THR A 92 4.12 -9.93 20.23
CA THR A 92 5.13 -9.83 21.31
C THR A 92 6.45 -10.53 20.95
N ASP A 93 6.43 -11.45 19.99
CA ASP A 93 7.62 -12.17 19.54
C ASP A 93 8.36 -11.40 18.42
N PRO A 94 9.62 -10.98 18.65
CA PRO A 94 10.41 -10.25 17.66
C PRO A 94 10.61 -11.00 16.34
N LYS A 95 10.67 -12.34 16.37
CA LYS A 95 10.84 -13.16 15.15
C LYS A 95 9.60 -13.11 14.27
N SER A 96 8.41 -13.19 14.88
CA SER A 96 7.13 -13.07 14.16
C SER A 96 6.93 -11.67 13.61
N ALA A 97 7.32 -10.63 14.34
CA ALA A 97 7.32 -9.26 13.83
C ALA A 97 8.25 -9.11 12.62
N ALA A 98 9.48 -9.62 12.69
CA ALA A 98 10.42 -9.60 11.58
C ALA A 98 9.91 -10.38 10.35
N ALA A 99 9.29 -11.54 10.56
CA ALA A 99 8.68 -12.34 9.49
C ALA A 99 7.55 -11.56 8.77
N THR A 100 6.73 -10.82 9.52
CA THR A 100 5.67 -9.98 8.95
C THR A 100 6.24 -8.90 8.02
N TRP A 101 7.31 -8.23 8.42
CA TRP A 101 8.02 -7.26 7.57
C TRP A 101 8.71 -7.90 6.37
N ALA A 102 9.26 -9.11 6.52
CA ALA A 102 9.81 -9.85 5.38
C ALA A 102 8.74 -10.14 4.32
N ILE A 103 7.54 -10.56 4.72
CA ILE A 103 6.39 -10.76 3.81
C ILE A 103 6.05 -9.45 3.08
N TYR A 104 6.04 -8.32 3.79
CA TYR A 104 5.81 -7.01 3.18
C TYR A 104 6.86 -6.68 2.12
N ILE A 105 8.15 -6.92 2.40
CA ILE A 105 9.24 -6.65 1.45
C ILE A 105 9.09 -7.51 0.20
N PHE A 106 8.80 -8.80 0.34
CA PHE A 106 8.57 -9.68 -0.82
C PHE A 106 7.35 -9.26 -1.63
N TRP A 107 6.25 -8.88 -0.97
CA TRP A 107 5.09 -8.32 -1.64
C TRP A 107 5.43 -7.03 -2.41
N LEU A 108 6.21 -6.13 -1.80
CA LEU A 108 6.63 -4.88 -2.42
C LEU A 108 7.48 -5.13 -3.68
N LEU A 109 8.42 -6.07 -3.63
CA LEU A 109 9.21 -6.49 -4.80
C LEU A 109 8.31 -7.02 -5.91
N GLY A 110 7.37 -7.90 -5.56
CA GLY A 110 6.40 -8.45 -6.52
C GLY A 110 5.50 -7.37 -7.12
N SER A 111 5.00 -6.43 -6.31
CA SER A 111 4.18 -5.30 -6.76
C SER A 111 4.97 -4.35 -7.66
N THR A 112 6.26 -4.12 -7.37
CA THR A 112 7.17 -3.32 -8.21
C THR A 112 7.35 -3.97 -9.57
N ILE A 113 7.64 -5.27 -9.63
CA ILE A 113 7.78 -6.00 -10.90
C ILE A 113 6.47 -5.94 -11.70
N ALA A 114 5.32 -6.16 -11.04
CA ALA A 114 4.02 -6.08 -11.69
C ALA A 114 3.75 -4.68 -12.28
N SER A 115 4.04 -3.61 -11.53
CA SER A 115 3.83 -2.24 -11.98
C SER A 115 4.74 -1.87 -13.16
N LEU A 116 6.00 -2.29 -13.14
CA LEU A 116 6.94 -2.10 -14.25
C LEU A 116 6.49 -2.87 -15.49
N ALA A 117 6.07 -4.12 -15.36
CA ALA A 117 5.56 -4.90 -16.47
C ALA A 117 4.33 -4.23 -17.12
N ILE A 118 3.39 -3.73 -16.34
CA ILE A 118 2.22 -3.00 -16.86
C ILE A 118 2.63 -1.68 -17.51
N ALA A 119 3.59 -0.95 -16.94
CA ALA A 119 4.10 0.30 -17.50
C ALA A 119 4.76 0.10 -18.88
N VAL A 120 5.47 -1.02 -19.06
CA VAL A 120 6.12 -1.37 -20.34
C VAL A 120 5.11 -1.90 -21.36
N LEU A 121 4.27 -2.86 -20.96
CA LEU A 121 3.34 -3.54 -21.87
C LEU A 121 2.12 -2.70 -22.24
N LYS A 122 1.70 -1.77 -21.40
CA LYS A 122 0.53 -0.88 -21.58
C LYS A 122 -0.69 -1.59 -22.15
N PRO A 123 -1.16 -2.67 -21.52
CA PRO A 123 -2.21 -3.50 -22.11
C PRO A 123 -3.52 -2.69 -22.25
N LYS A 124 -4.16 -2.80 -23.43
CA LYS A 124 -5.38 -2.04 -23.78
C LYS A 124 -6.51 -2.20 -22.73
N PHE A 125 -6.65 -3.39 -22.15
CA PHE A 125 -7.66 -3.63 -21.13
C PHE A 125 -7.41 -2.82 -19.85
N PHE A 126 -6.15 -2.49 -19.53
CA PHE A 126 -5.77 -1.68 -18.39
C PHE A 126 -6.08 -0.20 -18.61
N THR A 127 -5.88 0.30 -19.84
CA THR A 127 -6.04 1.71 -20.18
C THR A 127 -7.46 2.11 -20.62
N ALA A 128 -8.39 1.16 -20.73
CA ALA A 128 -9.70 1.36 -21.32
C ALA A 128 -10.56 2.43 -20.61
N SER A 129 -10.52 2.51 -19.27
CA SER A 129 -11.20 3.54 -18.50
C SER A 129 -10.49 3.84 -17.19
N ALA A 130 -10.72 5.04 -16.62
CA ALA A 130 -10.12 5.44 -15.34
C ALA A 130 -10.50 4.47 -14.20
N MET A 131 -11.77 4.09 -14.11
CA MET A 131 -12.24 3.16 -13.08
C MET A 131 -11.63 1.77 -13.24
N ARG A 132 -11.52 1.27 -14.48
CA ARG A 132 -10.88 -0.01 -14.75
C ARG A 132 -9.40 0.01 -14.40
N SER A 133 -8.67 1.07 -14.78
CA SER A 133 -7.25 1.23 -14.41
C SER A 133 -7.06 1.26 -12.90
N PHE A 134 -7.92 1.97 -12.19
CA PHE A 134 -7.93 2.05 -10.72
C PHE A 134 -8.13 0.66 -10.09
N LEU A 135 -9.19 -0.06 -10.46
CA LEU A 135 -9.49 -1.38 -9.91
C LEU A 135 -8.42 -2.42 -10.27
N LEU A 136 -7.97 -2.42 -11.53
CA LEU A 136 -6.93 -3.36 -11.97
C LEU A 136 -5.60 -3.10 -11.26
N SER A 137 -5.21 -1.85 -11.00
CA SER A 137 -3.98 -1.57 -10.25
C SER A 137 -4.04 -2.09 -8.82
N ILE A 138 -5.20 -2.03 -8.17
CA ILE A 138 -5.42 -2.66 -6.86
C ILE A 138 -5.26 -4.18 -6.96
N VAL A 139 -5.96 -4.82 -7.91
CA VAL A 139 -5.89 -6.27 -8.09
C VAL A 139 -4.46 -6.71 -8.42
N PHE A 140 -3.77 -6.02 -9.33
CA PHE A 140 -2.39 -6.35 -9.67
C PHE A 140 -1.43 -6.17 -8.49
N ALA A 141 -1.56 -5.09 -7.74
CA ALA A 141 -0.73 -4.88 -6.55
C ALA A 141 -0.98 -5.98 -5.50
N LEU A 142 -2.24 -6.31 -5.21
CA LEU A 142 -2.58 -7.28 -4.17
C LEU A 142 -2.35 -8.72 -4.63
N VAL A 143 -2.88 -9.12 -5.79
CA VAL A 143 -2.86 -10.54 -6.21
C VAL A 143 -1.54 -10.90 -6.89
N VAL A 144 -1.17 -10.14 -7.93
CA VAL A 144 0.04 -10.43 -8.71
C VAL A 144 1.29 -10.10 -7.89
N GLY A 145 1.26 -9.00 -7.11
CA GLY A 145 2.34 -8.64 -6.20
C GLY A 145 2.63 -9.76 -5.19
N PHE A 146 1.61 -10.31 -4.54
CA PHE A 146 1.79 -11.46 -3.64
C PHE A 146 2.26 -12.71 -4.36
N ALA A 147 1.70 -13.05 -5.52
CA ALA A 147 2.09 -14.25 -6.27
C ALA A 147 3.57 -14.21 -6.67
N ILE A 148 4.04 -13.08 -7.21
CA ILE A 148 5.45 -12.89 -7.57
C ILE A 148 6.33 -12.88 -6.32
N GLY A 149 5.92 -12.15 -5.27
CA GLY A 149 6.64 -12.06 -4.01
C GLY A 149 6.85 -13.43 -3.37
N LEU A 150 5.80 -14.26 -3.29
CA LEU A 150 5.89 -15.63 -2.80
C LEU A 150 6.79 -16.53 -3.66
N THR A 151 6.82 -16.30 -4.97
CA THR A 151 7.72 -17.03 -5.85
C THR A 151 9.17 -16.66 -5.56
N ILE A 152 9.47 -15.38 -5.41
CA ILE A 152 10.82 -14.90 -5.05
C ILE A 152 11.25 -15.46 -3.69
N SER A 153 10.38 -15.44 -2.68
CA SER A 153 10.70 -15.96 -1.34
C SER A 153 11.01 -17.46 -1.27
N LYS A 154 10.58 -18.23 -2.29
CA LYS A 154 10.91 -19.66 -2.40
C LYS A 154 12.21 -19.93 -3.14
N LEU A 155 12.74 -18.93 -3.85
CA LEU A 155 13.97 -19.03 -4.63
C LEU A 155 15.20 -18.56 -3.84
N LEU A 156 14.99 -17.83 -2.74
CA LEU A 156 16.02 -17.36 -1.81
C LEU A 156 16.08 -18.22 -0.56
#